data_340946bfa6d9c8f19164199761603bc7
#
_entry.id   340946bfa6d9c8f19164199761603bc7
#
_cell.length_a   1.000
_cell.length_b   1.000
_cell.length_c   1.000
_cell.angle_alpha   90.00
_cell.angle_beta   90.00
_cell.angle_gamma   90.00
#
_symmetry.space_group_name_H-M   'P 1'
#
loop_
_entity.id
_entity.type
_entity.pdbx_description
1 polymer ?
#
loop_
_entity_poly.entity_id
_entity_poly.type
_entity_poly.pdbx_seq_one_letter_code
_entity_poly.pdbx_strand_id
1 'polypeptide(L)'
;MVARTIAGSTPAGRSKSARSAVPTRRITSADLNQALSEGWSDFMEMRGDILFLAILYPLIGIGAALATVGSPMLPLFFPIAAGVGLMGPVAAVGFYEMARRRESGLHSNWGHFLDVRKRPAFEEIAGVSGLLFAIFSLWLLAAALLYIALWGVWNPPWLSSYVWYDPHSVSEFVTRLFTTARGWALILIGGAIGAVFAWLVLAVSVVSMPMLVDCDIGAVRAVRTSIQATRENAGVMLRWGIIVATLLVIGSIPLFIGLAVVLPWLGYSTWHLYTRLLDRSAIPARKRTS
;
A
#
# COMPACT_ATOMS: atom_id res chain seq x y z
N MET A 1 -28.20 -59.96 -2.46
CA MET A 1 -27.62 -59.04 -3.47
C MET A 1 -28.13 -57.63 -3.16
N VAL A 2 -27.35 -56.83 -2.42
CA VAL A 2 -27.73 -55.48 -1.96
C VAL A 2 -26.76 -54.51 -2.62
N ALA A 3 -27.28 -53.71 -3.57
CA ALA A 3 -26.56 -52.66 -4.26
C ALA A 3 -26.41 -51.45 -3.34
N ARG A 4 -25.18 -51.12 -2.93
CA ARG A 4 -24.82 -49.89 -2.23
C ARG A 4 -24.72 -48.76 -3.25
N THR A 5 -25.69 -47.86 -3.25
CA THR A 5 -25.65 -46.62 -4.00
C THR A 5 -24.61 -45.69 -3.36
N ILE A 6 -23.49 -45.45 -4.03
CA ILE A 6 -22.49 -44.45 -3.65
C ILE A 6 -23.01 -43.13 -4.15
N ALA A 7 -23.53 -42.28 -3.24
CA ALA A 7 -23.89 -40.92 -3.54
C ALA A 7 -22.61 -40.09 -3.82
N GLY A 8 -22.36 -39.80 -5.07
CA GLY A 8 -21.28 -38.92 -5.52
C GLY A 8 -21.51 -37.49 -5.03
N SER A 9 -20.65 -37.02 -4.15
CA SER A 9 -20.63 -35.60 -3.74
C SER A 9 -20.13 -34.74 -4.90
N THR A 10 -21.01 -33.89 -5.41
CA THR A 10 -20.82 -33.00 -6.55
C THR A 10 -19.66 -32.03 -6.33
N PRO A 11 -18.72 -31.84 -7.29
CA PRO A 11 -17.56 -30.94 -7.13
C PRO A 11 -17.90 -29.43 -7.11
N ALA A 12 -19.15 -29.04 -7.40
CA ALA A 12 -19.58 -27.65 -7.46
C ALA A 12 -19.59 -26.90 -6.10
N GLY A 13 -19.71 -27.60 -4.97
CA GLY A 13 -19.71 -26.99 -3.63
C GLY A 13 -18.30 -26.53 -3.18
N ARG A 14 -17.25 -27.23 -3.60
CA ARG A 14 -15.84 -26.87 -3.26
C ARG A 14 -15.35 -25.62 -3.97
N SER A 15 -15.82 -25.34 -5.19
CA SER A 15 -15.42 -24.17 -5.98
C SER A 15 -15.95 -22.85 -5.39
N LYS A 16 -17.19 -22.82 -4.87
CA LYS A 16 -17.76 -21.59 -4.26
C LYS A 16 -17.11 -21.26 -2.92
N SER A 17 -16.83 -22.25 -2.07
CA SER A 17 -16.14 -22.04 -0.78
C SER A 17 -14.69 -21.56 -0.93
N ALA A 18 -13.99 -21.97 -1.99
CA ALA A 18 -12.62 -21.52 -2.26
C ALA A 18 -12.54 -20.06 -2.71
N ARG A 19 -13.65 -19.47 -3.20
CA ARG A 19 -13.72 -18.07 -3.68
C ARG A 19 -14.37 -17.11 -2.69
N SER A 20 -14.96 -17.58 -1.59
CA SER A 20 -15.54 -16.72 -0.57
C SER A 20 -14.45 -16.04 0.26
N ALA A 21 -14.70 -14.79 0.67
CA ALA A 21 -13.83 -14.08 1.61
C ALA A 21 -13.73 -14.84 2.94
N VAL A 22 -12.66 -14.58 3.70
CA VAL A 22 -12.52 -15.09 5.06
C VAL A 22 -13.39 -14.24 6.00
N PRO A 23 -14.01 -14.82 7.05
CA PRO A 23 -14.78 -14.05 8.01
C PRO A 23 -13.93 -12.93 8.63
N THR A 24 -14.51 -11.73 8.62
CA THR A 24 -13.90 -10.51 9.15
C THR A 24 -14.53 -10.15 10.50
N ARG A 25 -13.78 -9.42 11.33
CA ARG A 25 -14.23 -8.92 12.64
C ARG A 25 -14.41 -7.42 12.57
N ARG A 26 -15.36 -6.88 13.33
CA ARG A 26 -15.46 -5.45 13.56
C ARG A 26 -14.44 -5.05 14.63
N ILE A 27 -13.70 -4.00 14.34
CA ILE A 27 -12.69 -3.44 15.25
C ILE A 27 -13.06 -2.02 15.68
N THR A 28 -12.50 -1.61 16.78
CA THR A 28 -12.71 -0.29 17.38
C THR A 28 -11.48 0.62 17.20
N SER A 29 -11.62 1.88 17.55
CA SER A 29 -10.46 2.79 17.62
C SER A 29 -9.46 2.41 18.70
N ALA A 30 -9.88 1.68 19.74
CA ALA A 30 -8.97 1.14 20.75
C ALA A 30 -8.07 0.05 20.18
N ASP A 31 -8.64 -0.86 19.36
CA ASP A 31 -7.88 -1.90 18.68
C ASP A 31 -6.84 -1.31 17.71
N LEU A 32 -7.20 -0.19 17.03
CA LEU A 32 -6.28 0.52 16.16
C LEU A 32 -5.10 1.13 16.94
N ASN A 33 -5.38 1.79 18.08
CA ASN A 33 -4.34 2.37 18.90
C ASN A 33 -3.42 1.29 19.49
N GLN A 34 -3.98 0.15 19.86
CA GLN A 34 -3.22 -0.99 20.36
C GLN A 34 -2.32 -1.58 19.25
N ALA A 35 -2.84 -1.73 18.02
CA ALA A 35 -2.04 -2.18 16.89
C ALA A 35 -0.84 -1.24 16.59
N LEU A 36 -1.04 0.09 16.72
CA LEU A 36 0.04 1.07 16.58
C LEU A 36 1.08 0.93 17.71
N SER A 37 0.65 0.72 18.95
CA SER A 37 1.54 0.55 20.10
C SER A 37 2.37 -0.74 20.00
N GLU A 38 1.72 -1.85 19.62
CA GLU A 38 2.41 -3.14 19.42
C GLU A 38 3.39 -3.07 18.25
N GLY A 39 2.98 -2.43 17.14
CA GLY A 39 3.87 -2.21 16.00
C GLY A 39 5.08 -1.35 16.35
N TRP A 40 4.93 -0.36 17.23
CA TRP A 40 6.03 0.42 17.76
C TRP A 40 6.97 -0.41 18.64
N SER A 41 6.42 -1.26 19.52
CA SER A 41 7.21 -2.17 20.34
C SER A 41 8.06 -3.12 19.48
N ASP A 42 7.43 -3.71 18.44
CA ASP A 42 8.13 -4.59 17.51
C ASP A 42 9.26 -3.88 16.77
N PHE A 43 8.99 -2.65 16.29
CA PHE A 43 10.00 -1.81 15.67
C PHE A 43 11.18 -1.51 16.61
N MET A 44 10.91 -1.14 17.86
CA MET A 44 11.94 -0.79 18.85
C MET A 44 12.83 -1.99 19.22
N GLU A 45 12.30 -3.19 19.20
CA GLU A 45 13.08 -4.40 19.46
C GLU A 45 13.96 -4.80 18.25
N MET A 46 13.53 -4.47 17.02
CA MET A 46 14.22 -4.84 15.77
C MET A 46 15.00 -3.70 15.11
N ARG A 47 15.28 -2.63 15.85
CA ARG A 47 15.90 -1.38 15.33
C ARG A 47 17.36 -1.49 14.87
N GLY A 48 18.02 -2.64 15.06
CA GLY A 48 19.47 -2.78 14.80
C GLY A 48 19.91 -2.46 13.37
N ASP A 49 19.02 -2.55 12.39
CA ASP A 49 19.36 -2.41 10.97
C ASP A 49 18.64 -1.21 10.29
N ILE A 50 18.13 -0.26 11.08
CA ILE A 50 17.47 0.96 10.58
C ILE A 50 18.40 1.76 9.67
N LEU A 51 19.71 1.68 9.86
CA LEU A 51 20.69 2.45 9.12
C LEU A 51 20.60 2.20 7.60
N PHE A 52 20.34 0.96 7.18
CA PHE A 52 20.16 0.64 5.76
C PHE A 52 18.93 1.33 5.18
N LEU A 53 17.80 1.32 5.90
CA LEU A 53 16.57 1.99 5.48
C LEU A 53 16.72 3.52 5.52
N ALA A 54 17.47 4.04 6.50
CA ALA A 54 17.75 5.47 6.61
C ALA A 54 18.52 6.03 5.40
N ILE A 55 19.25 5.20 4.68
CA ILE A 55 19.95 5.58 3.44
C ILE A 55 19.05 5.34 2.22
N LEU A 56 18.32 4.22 2.17
CA LEU A 56 17.54 3.81 1.01
C LEU A 56 16.45 4.82 0.64
N TYR A 57 15.68 5.30 1.62
CA TYR A 57 14.54 6.20 1.34
C TYR A 57 14.95 7.60 0.89
N PRO A 58 15.98 8.25 1.48
CA PRO A 58 16.54 9.47 0.91
C PRO A 58 17.03 9.30 -0.53
N LEU A 59 17.67 8.18 -0.86
CA LEU A 59 18.11 7.89 -2.24
C LEU A 59 16.92 7.80 -3.21
N ILE A 60 15.81 7.19 -2.82
CA ILE A 60 14.58 7.16 -3.62
C ILE A 60 14.01 8.57 -3.81
N GLY A 61 13.95 9.37 -2.73
CA GLY A 61 13.49 10.76 -2.79
C GLY A 61 14.37 11.64 -3.67
N ILE A 62 15.69 11.52 -3.55
CA ILE A 62 16.67 12.21 -4.39
C ILE A 62 16.52 11.75 -5.85
N GLY A 63 16.36 10.45 -6.09
CA GLY A 63 16.12 9.91 -7.43
C GLY A 63 14.86 10.50 -8.08
N ALA A 64 13.76 10.60 -7.32
CA ALA A 64 12.53 11.26 -7.77
C ALA A 64 12.75 12.76 -8.08
N ALA A 65 13.50 13.45 -7.22
CA ALA A 65 13.85 14.86 -7.43
C ALA A 65 14.72 15.06 -8.69
N LEU A 66 15.75 14.25 -8.87
CA LEU A 66 16.60 14.30 -10.06
C LEU A 66 15.86 13.99 -11.35
N ALA A 67 14.87 13.10 -11.29
CA ALA A 67 14.04 12.76 -12.45
C ALA A 67 13.04 13.86 -12.83
N THR A 68 12.68 14.75 -11.92
CA THR A 68 11.61 15.73 -12.11
C THR A 68 12.09 17.18 -12.11
N VAL A 69 13.04 17.54 -11.24
CA VAL A 69 13.55 18.92 -11.12
C VAL A 69 14.41 19.27 -12.35
N GLY A 70 14.13 20.41 -12.96
CA GLY A 70 14.77 20.83 -14.21
C GLY A 70 14.29 20.09 -15.45
N SER A 71 13.17 19.38 -15.37
CA SER A 71 12.50 18.71 -16.48
C SER A 71 11.03 19.11 -16.55
N PRO A 72 10.36 18.92 -17.71
CA PRO A 72 8.91 19.09 -17.84
C PRO A 72 8.08 18.24 -16.85
N MET A 73 8.70 17.29 -16.18
CA MET A 73 8.04 16.40 -15.20
C MET A 73 7.94 16.98 -13.79
N LEU A 74 8.46 18.21 -13.54
CA LEU A 74 8.37 18.85 -12.23
C LEU A 74 6.96 18.84 -11.61
N PRO A 75 5.86 19.03 -12.35
CA PRO A 75 4.51 18.94 -11.80
C PRO A 75 4.12 17.56 -11.28
N LEU A 76 4.78 16.52 -11.75
CA LEU A 76 4.57 15.14 -11.29
C LEU A 76 5.45 14.75 -10.10
N PHE A 77 6.32 15.65 -9.62
CA PHE A 77 7.17 15.37 -8.46
C PHE A 77 6.36 14.89 -7.26
N PHE A 78 5.30 15.62 -6.90
CA PHE A 78 4.44 15.24 -5.77
C PHE A 78 3.76 13.87 -5.97
N PRO A 79 3.08 13.58 -7.10
CA PRO A 79 2.56 12.25 -7.36
C PRO A 79 3.62 11.15 -7.35
N ILE A 80 4.80 11.38 -7.91
CA ILE A 80 5.90 10.39 -7.92
C ILE A 80 6.41 10.15 -6.50
N ALA A 81 6.68 11.20 -5.73
CA ALA A 81 7.15 11.09 -4.36
C ALA A 81 6.09 10.43 -3.44
N ALA A 82 4.82 10.83 -3.56
CA ALA A 82 3.73 10.21 -2.81
C ALA A 82 3.47 8.75 -3.23
N GLY A 83 3.80 8.40 -4.46
CA GLY A 83 3.71 7.03 -4.98
C GLY A 83 4.61 6.05 -4.24
N VAL A 84 5.75 6.51 -3.71
CA VAL A 84 6.58 5.70 -2.81
C VAL A 84 5.77 5.27 -1.58
N GLY A 85 4.96 6.17 -1.02
CA GLY A 85 4.03 5.84 0.07
C GLY A 85 2.91 4.87 -0.35
N LEU A 86 2.33 5.07 -1.55
CA LEU A 86 1.30 4.18 -2.11
C LEU A 86 1.82 2.76 -2.39
N MET A 87 3.11 2.62 -2.72
CA MET A 87 3.77 1.32 -2.85
C MET A 87 4.22 0.74 -1.49
N GLY A 88 3.96 1.46 -0.39
CA GLY A 88 4.25 1.04 0.98
C GLY A 88 3.83 -0.39 1.31
N PRO A 89 2.62 -0.86 0.99
CA PRO A 89 2.21 -2.24 1.23
C PRO A 89 3.10 -3.29 0.57
N VAL A 90 3.66 -3.01 -0.62
CA VAL A 90 4.60 -3.89 -1.32
C VAL A 90 5.93 -3.92 -0.58
N ALA A 91 6.44 -2.76 -0.19
CA ALA A 91 7.67 -2.65 0.60
C ALA A 91 7.50 -3.26 2.00
N ALA A 92 6.30 -3.23 2.57
CA ALA A 92 6.01 -3.76 3.90
C ALA A 92 5.97 -5.29 3.96
N VAL A 93 5.97 -6.00 2.84
CA VAL A 93 5.88 -7.48 2.79
C VAL A 93 6.99 -8.14 3.62
N GLY A 94 8.22 -7.62 3.58
CA GLY A 94 9.31 -8.09 4.41
C GLY A 94 9.08 -7.88 5.90
N PHE A 95 8.46 -6.77 6.30
CA PHE A 95 8.08 -6.51 7.70
C PHE A 95 6.98 -7.45 8.16
N TYR A 96 6.02 -7.80 7.28
CA TYR A 96 5.00 -8.81 7.60
C TYR A 96 5.63 -10.20 7.84
N GLU A 97 6.62 -10.58 7.05
CA GLU A 97 7.35 -11.84 7.28
C GLU A 97 8.08 -11.83 8.61
N MET A 98 8.74 -10.74 8.95
CA MET A 98 9.44 -10.60 10.23
C MET A 98 8.46 -10.63 11.42
N ALA A 99 7.33 -9.91 11.33
CA ALA A 99 6.27 -9.93 12.33
C ALA A 99 5.66 -11.32 12.51
N ARG A 100 5.38 -12.02 11.41
CA ARG A 100 4.88 -13.39 11.41
C ARG A 100 5.84 -14.36 12.11
N ARG A 101 7.13 -14.28 11.79
CA ARG A 101 8.16 -15.13 12.41
C ARG A 101 8.21 -14.90 13.91
N ARG A 102 8.18 -13.65 14.34
CA ARG A 102 8.15 -13.26 15.75
C ARG A 102 6.92 -13.80 16.46
N GLU A 103 5.72 -13.61 15.89
CA GLU A 103 4.47 -14.17 16.44
C GLU A 103 4.53 -15.69 16.60
N SER A 104 5.23 -16.37 15.67
CA SER A 104 5.42 -17.82 15.70
C SER A 104 6.56 -18.28 16.63
N GLY A 105 7.21 -17.39 17.39
CA GLY A 105 8.36 -17.70 18.24
C GLY A 105 9.63 -18.08 17.47
N LEU A 106 9.68 -17.83 16.16
CA LEU A 106 10.84 -18.10 15.33
C LEU A 106 11.86 -16.97 15.41
N HIS A 107 13.13 -17.33 15.27
CA HIS A 107 14.19 -16.32 15.17
C HIS A 107 13.92 -15.39 13.98
N SER A 108 13.90 -14.08 14.23
CA SER A 108 13.65 -13.06 13.22
C SER A 108 14.82 -12.09 13.19
N ASN A 109 15.42 -11.92 12.01
CA ASN A 109 16.45 -10.93 11.72
C ASN A 109 16.26 -10.41 10.28
N TRP A 110 16.98 -9.36 9.92
CA TRP A 110 16.87 -8.74 8.60
C TRP A 110 17.20 -9.66 7.42
N GLY A 111 18.01 -10.69 7.63
CA GLY A 111 18.25 -11.71 6.61
C GLY A 111 16.97 -12.41 6.14
N HIS A 112 15.96 -12.47 7.02
CA HIS A 112 14.67 -13.07 6.72
C HIS A 112 13.67 -12.12 6.01
N PHE A 113 14.01 -10.82 5.88
CA PHE A 113 13.17 -9.83 5.18
C PHE A 113 12.85 -10.26 3.74
N LEU A 114 13.80 -10.91 3.07
CA LEU A 114 13.64 -11.40 1.70
C LEU A 114 13.15 -12.86 1.62
N ASP A 115 12.95 -13.54 2.73
CA ASP A 115 12.52 -14.96 2.75
C ASP A 115 11.10 -15.16 2.18
N VAL A 116 10.34 -14.09 2.09
CA VAL A 116 9.04 -14.06 1.40
C VAL A 116 9.15 -14.59 -0.05
N ARG A 117 10.32 -14.41 -0.69
CA ARG A 117 10.59 -14.92 -2.05
C ARG A 117 10.62 -16.46 -2.13
N LYS A 118 10.87 -17.12 -1.03
CA LYS A 118 10.93 -18.59 -0.93
C LYS A 118 9.56 -19.21 -0.64
N ARG A 119 8.53 -18.37 -0.45
CA ARG A 119 7.20 -18.83 -0.09
C ARG A 119 6.41 -19.28 -1.31
N PRO A 120 5.54 -20.30 -1.20
CA PRO A 120 4.63 -20.70 -2.26
C PRO A 120 3.69 -19.58 -2.71
N ALA A 121 3.32 -18.66 -1.79
CA ALA A 121 2.45 -17.52 -2.07
C ALA A 121 3.17 -16.34 -2.77
N PHE A 122 4.45 -16.46 -3.13
CA PHE A 122 5.21 -15.35 -3.73
C PHE A 122 4.59 -14.86 -5.05
N GLU A 123 4.13 -15.78 -5.91
CA GLU A 123 3.46 -15.42 -7.16
C GLU A 123 2.16 -14.63 -6.92
N GLU A 124 1.42 -15.02 -5.89
CA GLU A 124 0.19 -14.34 -5.47
C GLU A 124 0.47 -12.94 -4.93
N ILE A 125 1.54 -12.79 -4.13
CA ILE A 125 2.03 -11.49 -3.64
C ILE A 125 2.47 -10.63 -4.81
N ALA A 126 3.20 -11.18 -5.77
CA ALA A 126 3.61 -10.47 -6.98
C ALA A 126 2.40 -10.03 -7.82
N GLY A 127 1.37 -10.87 -7.93
CA GLY A 127 0.11 -10.52 -8.61
C GLY A 127 -0.60 -9.33 -7.97
N VAL A 128 -0.74 -9.32 -6.63
CA VAL A 128 -1.34 -8.17 -5.92
C VAL A 128 -0.45 -6.94 -6.01
N SER A 129 0.88 -7.10 -5.96
CA SER A 129 1.83 -6.00 -6.16
C SER A 129 1.70 -5.38 -7.54
N GLY A 130 1.52 -6.20 -8.58
CA GLY A 130 1.24 -5.75 -9.95
C GLY A 130 -0.07 -4.97 -10.06
N LEU A 131 -1.13 -5.41 -9.36
CA LEU A 131 -2.40 -4.67 -9.26
C LEU A 131 -2.21 -3.30 -8.59
N LEU A 132 -1.45 -3.24 -7.48
CA LEU A 132 -1.16 -1.98 -6.80
C LEU A 132 -0.33 -1.04 -7.69
N PHE A 133 0.64 -1.58 -8.43
CA PHE A 133 1.41 -0.82 -9.40
C PHE A 133 0.54 -0.27 -10.54
N ALA A 134 -0.43 -1.04 -11.03
CA ALA A 134 -1.40 -0.58 -12.03
C ALA A 134 -2.28 0.57 -11.48
N ILE A 135 -2.76 0.45 -10.24
CA ILE A 135 -3.52 1.53 -9.56
C ILE A 135 -2.65 2.79 -9.43
N PHE A 136 -1.39 2.66 -9.05
CA PHE A 136 -0.45 3.77 -8.98
C PHE A 136 -0.21 4.42 -10.35
N SER A 137 -0.02 3.62 -11.39
CA SER A 137 0.17 4.13 -12.77
C SER A 137 -1.06 4.89 -13.28
N LEU A 138 -2.26 4.40 -12.97
CA LEU A 138 -3.51 5.11 -13.26
C LEU A 138 -3.62 6.43 -12.49
N TRP A 139 -3.16 6.47 -11.24
CA TRP A 139 -3.10 7.72 -10.49
C TRP A 139 -2.14 8.73 -11.10
N LEU A 140 -0.92 8.30 -11.52
CA LEU A 140 0.02 9.17 -12.24
C LEU A 140 -0.58 9.72 -13.54
N LEU A 141 -1.28 8.88 -14.28
CA LEU A 141 -1.97 9.29 -15.49
C LEU A 141 -3.07 10.33 -15.18
N ALA A 142 -3.89 10.09 -14.16
CA ALA A 142 -4.93 11.03 -13.73
C ALA A 142 -4.34 12.37 -13.28
N ALA A 143 -3.21 12.35 -12.55
CA ALA A 143 -2.50 13.55 -12.14
C ALA A 143 -1.95 14.34 -13.34
N ALA A 144 -1.34 13.65 -14.32
CA ALA A 144 -0.84 14.24 -15.55
C ALA A 144 -1.99 14.86 -16.37
N LEU A 145 -3.10 14.14 -16.55
CA LEU A 145 -4.27 14.66 -17.27
C LEU A 145 -4.90 15.87 -16.58
N LEU A 146 -4.99 15.85 -15.24
CA LEU A 146 -5.47 17.02 -14.49
C LEU A 146 -4.55 18.22 -14.67
N TYR A 147 -3.23 18.01 -14.62
CA TYR A 147 -2.27 19.09 -14.85
C TYR A 147 -2.41 19.67 -16.27
N ILE A 148 -2.49 18.80 -17.27
CA ILE A 148 -2.72 19.23 -18.68
C ILE A 148 -4.04 19.99 -18.82
N ALA A 149 -5.11 19.52 -18.17
CA ALA A 149 -6.41 20.20 -18.25
C ALA A 149 -6.41 21.62 -17.63
N LEU A 150 -5.60 21.84 -16.58
CA LEU A 150 -5.54 23.11 -15.89
C LEU A 150 -4.50 24.07 -16.49
N TRP A 151 -3.35 23.57 -16.92
CA TRP A 151 -2.22 24.36 -17.39
C TRP A 151 -1.67 23.93 -18.75
N GLY A 152 -2.31 22.98 -19.42
CA GLY A 152 -1.94 22.61 -20.77
C GLY A 152 -2.17 23.78 -21.73
N VAL A 153 -1.19 24.10 -22.55
CA VAL A 153 -1.36 25.00 -23.70
C VAL A 153 -1.72 24.12 -24.89
N TRP A 154 -2.99 24.23 -25.32
CA TRP A 154 -3.38 23.70 -26.63
C TRP A 154 -2.73 24.59 -27.68
N ASN A 155 -1.66 24.14 -28.27
CA ASN A 155 -1.04 24.82 -29.41
C ASN A 155 -1.23 23.95 -30.65
N PRO A 156 -2.30 24.13 -31.45
CA PRO A 156 -2.39 23.53 -32.76
C PRO A 156 -1.66 24.42 -33.77
N PRO A 157 -0.58 24.00 -34.33
CA PRO A 157 -0.69 23.40 -35.66
C PRO A 157 -0.01 22.03 -35.69
N TRP A 158 -0.88 21.05 -35.78
CA TRP A 158 -0.55 19.69 -36.19
C TRP A 158 0.63 19.04 -35.48
N LEU A 159 0.54 19.08 -34.11
CA LEU A 159 1.08 18.11 -33.17
C LEU A 159 2.59 17.84 -33.17
N SER A 160 3.41 18.85 -33.25
CA SER A 160 4.83 18.63 -32.93
C SER A 160 5.23 19.02 -31.51
N SER A 161 4.32 19.61 -30.71
CA SER A 161 4.66 19.97 -29.34
C SER A 161 3.41 19.99 -28.47
N TYR A 162 3.10 18.88 -27.83
CA TYR A 162 2.23 18.85 -26.67
C TYR A 162 3.01 19.46 -25.52
N VAL A 163 2.91 20.77 -25.34
CA VAL A 163 3.60 21.44 -24.26
C VAL A 163 2.61 21.70 -23.15
N TRP A 164 2.63 20.87 -22.11
CA TRP A 164 2.17 21.31 -20.82
C TRP A 164 3.06 22.47 -20.37
N TYR A 165 2.51 23.37 -19.58
CA TYR A 165 3.27 24.48 -19.02
C TYR A 165 4.48 23.88 -18.25
N ASP A 166 5.69 24.19 -18.75
CA ASP A 166 6.95 23.83 -18.10
C ASP A 166 7.39 24.98 -17.20
N PRO A 167 7.31 24.86 -15.87
CA PRO A 167 7.82 25.89 -14.99
C PRO A 167 9.34 25.93 -15.08
N HIS A 168 9.89 27.09 -15.40
CA HIS A 168 11.34 27.29 -15.52
C HIS A 168 12.09 27.10 -14.19
N SER A 169 11.38 27.09 -13.06
CA SER A 169 11.96 26.85 -11.74
C SER A 169 10.93 26.29 -10.75
N VAL A 170 11.44 25.60 -9.73
CA VAL A 170 10.63 25.13 -8.59
C VAL A 170 9.92 26.30 -7.89
N SER A 171 10.61 27.43 -7.73
CA SER A 171 10.04 28.63 -7.11
C SER A 171 8.85 29.18 -7.90
N GLU A 172 8.96 29.24 -9.22
CA GLU A 172 7.85 29.65 -10.08
C GLU A 172 6.66 28.72 -9.99
N PHE A 173 6.91 27.40 -10.01
CA PHE A 173 5.85 26.40 -9.86
C PHE A 173 5.12 26.54 -8.51
N VAL A 174 5.87 26.63 -7.41
CA VAL A 174 5.30 26.79 -6.07
C VAL A 174 4.53 28.11 -5.95
N THR A 175 5.08 29.21 -6.47
CA THR A 175 4.39 30.51 -6.45
C THR A 175 3.06 30.41 -7.20
N ARG A 176 3.04 29.89 -8.41
CA ARG A 176 1.80 29.74 -9.19
C ARG A 176 0.80 28.78 -8.53
N LEU A 177 1.30 27.72 -7.90
CA LEU A 177 0.48 26.75 -7.20
C LEU A 177 -0.35 27.40 -6.08
N PHE A 178 0.25 28.31 -5.30
CA PHE A 178 -0.41 28.94 -4.17
C PHE A 178 -1.05 30.30 -4.46
N THR A 179 -0.69 30.96 -5.57
CA THR A 179 -1.20 32.31 -5.88
C THR A 179 -2.27 32.33 -6.97
N THR A 180 -2.51 31.22 -7.69
CA THR A 180 -3.50 31.19 -8.78
C THR A 180 -4.71 30.32 -8.47
N ALA A 181 -5.87 30.66 -9.03
CA ALA A 181 -7.08 29.84 -8.92
C ALA A 181 -6.87 28.42 -9.52
N ARG A 182 -6.09 28.31 -10.62
CA ARG A 182 -5.74 27.02 -11.22
C ARG A 182 -4.84 26.17 -10.31
N GLY A 183 -3.93 26.81 -9.57
CA GLY A 183 -3.09 26.16 -8.57
C GLY A 183 -3.91 25.59 -7.43
N TRP A 184 -4.84 26.35 -6.89
CA TRP A 184 -5.76 25.87 -5.86
C TRP A 184 -6.68 24.75 -6.39
N ALA A 185 -7.15 24.85 -7.64
CA ALA A 185 -7.90 23.77 -8.28
C ALA A 185 -7.06 22.49 -8.38
N LEU A 186 -5.77 22.60 -8.75
CA LEU A 186 -4.86 21.45 -8.79
C LEU A 186 -4.69 20.81 -7.41
N ILE A 187 -4.51 21.62 -6.35
CA ILE A 187 -4.39 21.11 -4.97
C ILE A 187 -5.67 20.38 -4.54
N LEU A 188 -6.83 21.03 -4.72
CA LEU A 188 -8.09 20.48 -4.20
C LEU A 188 -8.58 19.29 -5.01
N ILE A 189 -8.61 19.38 -6.33
CA ILE A 189 -9.08 18.29 -7.21
C ILE A 189 -8.05 17.17 -7.23
N GLY A 190 -6.76 17.51 -7.34
CA GLY A 190 -5.68 16.52 -7.29
C GLY A 190 -5.60 15.81 -5.94
N GLY A 191 -5.80 16.53 -4.84
CA GLY A 191 -5.90 15.95 -3.50
C GLY A 191 -7.10 15.00 -3.37
N ALA A 192 -8.27 15.38 -3.89
CA ALA A 192 -9.46 14.52 -3.89
C ALA A 192 -9.24 13.25 -4.73
N ILE A 193 -8.68 13.38 -5.92
CA ILE A 193 -8.29 12.22 -6.77
C ILE A 193 -7.29 11.35 -6.01
N GLY A 194 -6.24 11.93 -5.43
CA GLY A 194 -5.24 11.20 -4.65
C GLY A 194 -5.85 10.45 -3.47
N ALA A 195 -6.81 11.05 -2.76
CA ALA A 195 -7.51 10.40 -1.65
C ALA A 195 -8.32 9.18 -2.11
N VAL A 196 -8.97 9.24 -3.28
CA VAL A 196 -9.68 8.10 -3.87
C VAL A 196 -8.71 6.96 -4.19
N PHE A 197 -7.57 7.25 -4.84
CA PHE A 197 -6.56 6.24 -5.14
C PHE A 197 -5.92 5.67 -3.88
N ALA A 198 -5.63 6.50 -2.86
CA ALA A 198 -5.12 6.04 -1.57
C ALA A 198 -6.12 5.10 -0.87
N TRP A 199 -7.42 5.42 -0.93
CA TRP A 199 -8.46 4.54 -0.40
C TRP A 199 -8.56 3.21 -1.15
N LEU A 200 -8.41 3.21 -2.48
CA LEU A 200 -8.38 1.98 -3.28
C LEU A 200 -7.17 1.11 -2.92
N VAL A 201 -5.98 1.70 -2.80
CA VAL A 201 -4.76 0.99 -2.37
C VAL A 201 -4.97 0.40 -0.98
N LEU A 202 -5.47 1.18 -0.02
CA LEU A 202 -5.77 0.72 1.33
C LEU A 202 -6.74 -0.47 1.30
N ALA A 203 -7.88 -0.33 0.61
CA ALA A 203 -8.90 -1.36 0.55
C ALA A 203 -8.39 -2.67 -0.07
N VAL A 204 -7.53 -2.57 -1.07
CA VAL A 204 -6.93 -3.74 -1.73
C VAL A 204 -5.87 -4.39 -0.85
N SER A 205 -5.04 -3.62 -0.13
CA SER A 205 -3.76 -4.09 0.43
C SER A 205 -3.75 -4.34 1.94
N VAL A 206 -4.55 -3.62 2.73
CA VAL A 206 -4.42 -3.59 4.21
C VAL A 206 -4.52 -4.96 4.88
N VAL A 207 -5.34 -5.85 4.32
CA VAL A 207 -5.47 -7.24 4.77
C VAL A 207 -4.83 -8.22 3.79
N SER A 208 -4.93 -7.97 2.47
CA SER A 208 -4.50 -8.96 1.48
C SER A 208 -3.00 -9.23 1.53
N MET A 209 -2.17 -8.19 1.67
CA MET A 209 -0.72 -8.36 1.68
C MET A 209 -0.22 -9.14 2.91
N PRO A 210 -0.55 -8.76 4.16
CA PRO A 210 -0.15 -9.57 5.32
C PRO A 210 -0.79 -10.96 5.31
N MET A 211 -2.01 -11.11 4.79
CA MET A 211 -2.70 -12.40 4.69
C MET A 211 -2.00 -13.37 3.73
N LEU A 212 -1.46 -12.89 2.61
CA LEU A 212 -0.69 -13.71 1.67
C LEU A 212 0.67 -14.12 2.25
N VAL A 213 1.24 -13.33 3.17
CA VAL A 213 2.43 -13.71 3.92
C VAL A 213 2.10 -14.76 4.98
N ASP A 214 0.93 -14.69 5.62
CA ASP A 214 0.50 -15.62 6.69
C ASP A 214 -0.05 -16.95 6.15
N CYS A 215 -0.80 -16.91 5.03
CA CYS A 215 -1.62 -18.02 4.57
C CYS A 215 -1.52 -18.24 3.05
N ASP A 216 -1.55 -19.49 2.63
CA ASP A 216 -1.64 -19.89 1.21
C ASP A 216 -3.12 -20.01 0.79
N ILE A 217 -3.74 -18.88 0.38
CA ILE A 217 -5.17 -18.81 0.06
C ILE A 217 -5.50 -18.22 -1.31
N GLY A 218 -4.50 -17.75 -2.05
CA GLY A 218 -4.63 -17.13 -3.36
C GLY A 218 -5.02 -15.64 -3.32
N ALA A 219 -4.47 -14.86 -4.28
CA ALA A 219 -4.61 -13.40 -4.36
C ALA A 219 -6.05 -12.92 -4.40
N VAL A 220 -6.90 -13.56 -5.22
CA VAL A 220 -8.31 -13.13 -5.40
C VAL A 220 -9.09 -13.22 -4.09
N ARG A 221 -8.87 -14.26 -3.31
CA ARG A 221 -9.54 -14.43 -2.00
C ARG A 221 -9.01 -13.42 -1.00
N ALA A 222 -7.69 -13.19 -0.97
CA ALA A 222 -7.05 -12.21 -0.10
C ALA A 222 -7.56 -10.80 -0.37
N VAL A 223 -7.61 -10.36 -1.64
CA VAL A 223 -8.12 -9.04 -2.04
C VAL A 223 -9.60 -8.86 -1.70
N ARG A 224 -10.43 -9.88 -1.96
CA ARG A 224 -11.86 -9.83 -1.58
C ARG A 224 -12.04 -9.68 -0.07
N THR A 225 -11.26 -10.41 0.72
CA THR A 225 -11.28 -10.31 2.19
C THR A 225 -10.84 -8.92 2.65
N SER A 226 -9.81 -8.34 2.01
CA SER A 226 -9.33 -6.99 2.32
C SER A 226 -10.39 -5.93 2.04
N ILE A 227 -11.05 -5.99 0.89
CA ILE A 227 -12.13 -5.07 0.52
C ILE A 227 -13.32 -5.22 1.48
N GLN A 228 -13.70 -6.45 1.84
CA GLN A 228 -14.77 -6.71 2.79
C GLN A 228 -14.43 -6.13 4.18
N ALA A 229 -13.25 -6.44 4.74
CA ALA A 229 -12.81 -5.92 6.02
C ALA A 229 -12.81 -4.38 6.06
N THR A 230 -12.34 -3.75 4.96
CA THR A 230 -12.35 -2.29 4.83
C THR A 230 -13.77 -1.72 4.81
N ARG A 231 -14.69 -2.33 4.09
CA ARG A 231 -16.11 -1.89 4.03
C ARG A 231 -16.81 -2.04 5.36
N GLU A 232 -16.62 -3.17 6.05
CA GLU A 232 -17.24 -3.44 7.35
C GLU A 232 -16.69 -2.55 8.48
N ASN A 233 -15.47 -2.02 8.31
CA ASN A 233 -14.76 -1.18 9.27
C ASN A 233 -14.42 0.21 8.70
N ALA A 234 -15.23 0.75 7.76
CA ALA A 234 -14.88 1.93 6.97
C ALA A 234 -14.43 3.15 7.81
N GLY A 235 -15.08 3.43 8.94
CA GLY A 235 -14.71 4.55 9.81
C GLY A 235 -13.34 4.38 10.46
N VAL A 236 -13.02 3.18 10.94
CA VAL A 236 -11.70 2.86 11.54
C VAL A 236 -10.62 2.83 10.45
N MET A 237 -10.94 2.29 9.26
CA MET A 237 -10.03 2.27 8.12
C MET A 237 -9.74 3.68 7.57
N LEU A 238 -10.72 4.58 7.58
CA LEU A 238 -10.49 5.98 7.24
C LEU A 238 -9.52 6.64 8.24
N ARG A 239 -9.73 6.41 9.53
CA ARG A 239 -8.82 6.89 10.57
C ARG A 239 -7.41 6.31 10.38
N TRP A 240 -7.31 5.01 10.07
CA TRP A 240 -6.04 4.36 9.75
C TRP A 240 -5.36 5.04 8.56
N GLY A 241 -6.07 5.24 7.45
CA GLY A 241 -5.56 5.91 6.26
C GLY A 241 -5.05 7.32 6.55
N ILE A 242 -5.76 8.10 7.38
CA ILE A 242 -5.32 9.44 7.81
C ILE A 242 -4.03 9.35 8.65
N ILE A 243 -3.93 8.40 9.58
CA ILE A 243 -2.71 8.19 10.38
C ILE A 243 -1.53 7.85 9.46
N VAL A 244 -1.72 6.91 8.53
CA VAL A 244 -0.68 6.51 7.56
C VAL A 244 -0.24 7.71 6.74
N ALA A 245 -1.18 8.46 6.16
CA ALA A 245 -0.87 9.63 5.34
C ALA A 245 -0.11 10.70 6.15
N THR A 246 -0.56 10.98 7.37
CA THR A 246 0.08 11.97 8.26
C THR A 246 1.51 11.55 8.61
N LEU A 247 1.72 10.30 8.99
CA LEU A 247 3.04 9.78 9.34
C LEU A 247 3.99 9.77 8.13
N LEU A 248 3.49 9.41 6.94
CA LEU A 248 4.27 9.47 5.71
C LEU A 248 4.69 10.90 5.37
N VAL A 249 3.79 11.88 5.51
CA VAL A 249 4.12 13.31 5.31
C VAL A 249 5.18 13.75 6.32
N ILE A 250 4.97 13.49 7.61
CA ILE A 250 5.96 13.85 8.66
C ILE A 250 7.31 13.19 8.41
N GLY A 251 7.32 11.89 8.04
CA GLY A 251 8.55 11.16 7.71
C GLY A 251 9.27 11.66 6.47
N SER A 252 8.54 12.32 5.55
CA SER A 252 9.13 12.86 4.31
C SER A 252 9.77 14.25 4.51
N ILE A 253 9.34 15.02 5.52
CA ILE A 253 9.85 16.39 5.79
C ILE A 253 11.38 16.41 5.94
N PRO A 254 12.03 15.54 6.75
CA PRO A 254 13.49 15.51 6.84
C PRO A 254 14.13 14.73 5.67
N LEU A 255 13.88 15.18 4.42
CA LEU A 255 14.44 14.58 3.20
C LEU A 255 14.23 13.06 3.13
N PHE A 256 13.04 12.60 3.49
CA PHE A 256 12.62 11.18 3.53
C PHE A 256 13.34 10.30 4.56
N ILE A 257 14.30 10.84 5.34
CA ILE A 257 15.01 10.07 6.39
C ILE A 257 14.04 9.51 7.43
N GLY A 258 13.01 10.28 7.81
CA GLY A 258 11.99 9.85 8.75
C GLY A 258 11.21 8.61 8.30
N LEU A 259 11.16 8.32 7.00
CA LEU A 259 10.52 7.11 6.49
C LEU A 259 11.23 5.83 6.93
N ALA A 260 12.52 5.89 7.26
CA ALA A 260 13.26 4.77 7.84
C ALA A 260 12.67 4.28 9.18
N VAL A 261 11.99 5.15 9.90
CA VAL A 261 11.24 4.84 11.13
C VAL A 261 9.78 4.55 10.83
N VAL A 262 9.15 5.43 10.05
CA VAL A 262 7.71 5.38 9.80
C VAL A 262 7.28 4.11 9.07
N LEU A 263 8.00 3.69 8.03
CA LEU A 263 7.58 2.54 7.21
C LEU A 263 7.66 1.20 7.94
N PRO A 264 8.75 0.87 8.66
CA PRO A 264 8.78 -0.33 9.51
C PRO A 264 7.69 -0.30 10.58
N TRP A 265 7.52 0.83 11.27
CA TRP A 265 6.48 0.98 12.28
C TRP A 265 5.08 0.72 11.70
N LEU A 266 4.74 1.34 10.58
CA LEU A 266 3.47 1.11 9.89
C LEU A 266 3.34 -0.34 9.38
N GLY A 267 4.42 -0.96 8.93
CA GLY A 267 4.45 -2.36 8.52
C GLY A 267 4.05 -3.29 9.66
N TYR A 268 4.73 -3.20 10.81
CA TYR A 268 4.39 -3.99 12.00
C TYR A 268 2.98 -3.66 12.52
N SER A 269 2.59 -2.39 12.56
CA SER A 269 1.24 -1.99 12.97
C SER A 269 0.16 -2.56 12.05
N THR A 270 0.43 -2.63 10.73
CA THR A 270 -0.50 -3.23 9.77
C THR A 270 -0.64 -4.74 10.01
N TRP A 271 0.44 -5.43 10.41
CA TRP A 271 0.37 -6.84 10.81
C TRP A 271 -0.57 -7.03 12.00
N HIS A 272 -0.40 -6.25 13.06
CA HIS A 272 -1.26 -6.33 14.24
C HIS A 272 -2.71 -5.92 13.94
N LEU A 273 -2.92 -4.97 13.03
CA LEU A 273 -4.25 -4.60 12.56
C LEU A 273 -4.90 -5.77 11.78
N TYR A 274 -4.15 -6.41 10.88
CA TYR A 274 -4.59 -7.58 10.14
C TYR A 274 -5.03 -8.72 11.08
N THR A 275 -4.25 -9.04 12.11
CA THR A 275 -4.57 -10.12 13.04
C THR A 275 -5.85 -9.87 13.83
N ARG A 276 -6.24 -8.61 14.04
CA ARG A 276 -7.49 -8.21 14.69
C ARG A 276 -8.69 -8.22 13.76
N LEU A 277 -8.48 -7.84 12.51
CA LEU A 277 -9.52 -7.78 11.48
C LEU A 277 -10.06 -9.14 11.05
N LEU A 278 -9.28 -10.22 11.20
CA LEU A 278 -9.64 -11.54 10.72
C LEU A 278 -9.89 -12.55 11.84
N ASP A 279 -10.85 -13.43 11.58
CA ASP A 279 -10.94 -14.68 12.30
C ASP A 279 -10.01 -15.71 11.68
N ARG A 280 -8.74 -15.72 12.15
CA ARG A 280 -7.70 -16.64 11.64
C ARG A 280 -8.02 -18.10 11.94
N SER A 281 -8.91 -18.41 12.91
CA SER A 281 -9.34 -19.77 13.20
C SER A 281 -10.19 -20.38 12.06
N ALA A 282 -10.86 -19.53 11.29
CA ALA A 282 -11.63 -19.93 10.12
C ALA A 282 -10.76 -20.32 8.91
N ILE A 283 -9.43 -20.10 8.97
CA ILE A 283 -8.49 -20.50 7.94
C ILE A 283 -8.00 -21.92 8.26
N PRO A 284 -8.18 -22.92 7.36
CA PRO A 284 -7.72 -24.28 7.61
C PRO A 284 -6.23 -24.31 7.97
N ALA A 285 -5.87 -25.04 9.04
CA ALA A 285 -4.50 -25.13 9.57
C ALA A 285 -3.47 -25.57 8.51
N ARG A 286 -3.87 -26.37 7.53
CA ARG A 286 -3.04 -26.84 6.39
C ARG A 286 -2.59 -25.69 5.46
N LYS A 287 -3.22 -24.51 5.56
CA LYS A 287 -2.92 -23.34 4.73
C LYS A 287 -2.17 -22.23 5.47
N ARG A 288 -1.83 -22.44 6.74
CA ARG A 288 -0.90 -21.58 7.46
C ARG A 288 0.52 -22.05 7.12
N THR A 289 1.32 -21.16 6.59
CA THR A 289 2.72 -21.43 6.30
C THR A 289 3.48 -21.56 7.63
N SER A 290 4.03 -22.75 7.91
CA SER A 290 4.97 -23.00 9.00
C SER A 290 6.30 -22.24 8.80
#